data_864bd4da636e872e4316cb3e4a56f340
#
_entry.id   864bd4da636e872e4316cb3e4a56f340
#
_cell.length_a   1.000
_cell.length_b   1.000
_cell.length_c   1.000
_cell.angle_alpha   90.00
_cell.angle_beta   90.00
_cell.angle_gamma   90.00
#
_symmetry.space_group_name_H-M   'P 1'
#
loop_
_entity.id
_entity.type
_entity.pdbx_description
1 polymer ?
#
loop_
_entity_poly.entity_id
_entity_poly.type
_entity_poly.pdbx_seq_one_letter_code
_entity_poly.pdbx_strand_id
1 'polypeptide(L)'
;AQWWNMRAVPDTRKGIQQQLKLLGEETSQSLMLAAYGLSLTDHYWMQPVSKELYWKNINFFENEFSDELGNLLTDTGKIDVEGHISCFSPASSVNGEMKKKWVIRDHTRFLMKINTNNYGQQAVNEKIACRLHERLGWKNYVPYEIEMTRIDGLQVPGSLTPLFTSLDTELVSAYQLIKDYKIPNDQSEYEAIINVAVKNGMEELEVRAQLEYMILTDFVLSNTDRHYNNFGFLYSCEAHKLIKMAPVYDTGNCLFYDKDIIPVKSGLLEIRVNSFCKKEADMLAYVKNR
;
A
#
# COMPACT_ATOMS: atom_id res chain seq x y z
N ALA A 1 -16.90 10.87 -6.25
CA ALA A 1 -16.18 11.65 -5.22
C ALA A 1 -15.14 10.79 -4.46
N GLN A 2 -15.48 9.57 -4.01
CA GLN A 2 -14.58 8.76 -3.18
C GLN A 2 -13.30 8.33 -3.91
N TRP A 3 -13.41 7.80 -5.14
CA TRP A 3 -12.24 7.42 -5.96
C TRP A 3 -11.28 8.62 -6.13
N TRP A 4 -11.83 9.79 -6.41
CA TRP A 4 -11.08 11.03 -6.56
C TRP A 4 -10.23 11.36 -5.32
N ASN A 5 -10.87 11.34 -4.15
CA ASN A 5 -10.17 11.67 -2.90
C ASN A 5 -9.14 10.60 -2.49
N MET A 6 -9.39 9.34 -2.82
CA MET A 6 -8.47 8.24 -2.53
C MET A 6 -7.31 8.15 -3.53
N ARG A 7 -7.39 8.85 -4.65
CA ARG A 7 -6.36 8.82 -5.69
C ARG A 7 -5.26 9.87 -5.46
N ALA A 8 -5.60 11.02 -4.95
CA ALA A 8 -4.65 12.10 -4.71
C ALA A 8 -3.71 11.80 -3.53
N VAL A 9 -2.55 12.41 -3.55
CA VAL A 9 -1.65 12.43 -2.38
C VAL A 9 -2.39 13.09 -1.21
N PRO A 10 -2.42 12.51 0.01
CA PRO A 10 -3.13 13.11 1.13
C PRO A 10 -2.59 14.50 1.50
N ASP A 11 -3.48 15.46 1.70
CA ASP A 11 -3.12 16.82 2.12
C ASP A 11 -2.50 16.87 3.53
N THR A 12 -2.72 15.82 4.32
CA THR A 12 -2.12 15.61 5.66
C THR A 12 -0.67 15.13 5.59
N ARG A 13 -0.20 14.68 4.43
CA ARG A 13 1.19 14.23 4.28
C ARG A 13 2.16 15.37 4.56
N LYS A 14 3.11 15.11 5.47
CA LYS A 14 4.10 16.10 5.92
C LYS A 14 4.86 16.70 4.75
N GLY A 15 4.83 18.03 4.61
CA GLY A 15 5.57 18.78 3.61
C GLY A 15 4.85 18.98 2.28
N ILE A 16 3.71 18.34 2.03
CA ILE A 16 3.02 18.37 0.72
C ILE A 16 2.70 19.80 0.24
N GLN A 17 2.26 20.69 1.14
CA GLN A 17 1.90 22.06 0.77
C GLN A 17 3.09 22.85 0.24
N GLN A 18 4.28 22.65 0.81
CA GLN A 18 5.50 23.30 0.32
C GLN A 18 5.91 22.73 -1.04
N GLN A 19 5.77 21.43 -1.22
CA GLN A 19 6.12 20.73 -2.46
C GLN A 19 5.17 21.12 -3.61
N LEU A 20 3.86 21.22 -3.35
CA LEU A 20 2.88 21.72 -4.31
C LEU A 20 3.23 23.14 -4.79
N LYS A 21 3.60 24.02 -3.86
CA LYS A 21 4.02 25.38 -4.18
C LYS A 21 5.26 25.42 -5.09
N LEU A 22 6.24 24.54 -4.85
CA LEU A 22 7.43 24.42 -5.70
C LEU A 22 7.11 23.94 -7.12
N LEU A 23 6.08 23.09 -7.26
CA LEU A 23 5.59 22.57 -8.53
C LEU A 23 4.66 23.56 -9.27
N GLY A 24 4.25 24.66 -8.63
CA GLY A 24 3.23 25.57 -9.17
C GLY A 24 1.82 25.00 -9.13
N GLU A 25 1.59 23.96 -8.29
CA GLU A 25 0.31 23.30 -8.12
C GLU A 25 -0.42 23.84 -6.88
N GLU A 26 -1.75 24.02 -6.99
CA GLU A 26 -2.55 24.56 -5.89
C GLU A 26 -3.01 23.46 -4.91
N THR A 27 -3.24 22.25 -5.42
CA THR A 27 -3.82 21.13 -4.66
C THR A 27 -3.21 19.80 -5.05
N SER A 28 -3.32 18.81 -4.17
CA SER A 28 -2.97 17.43 -4.47
C SER A 28 -3.82 16.86 -5.62
N GLN A 29 -5.04 17.38 -5.81
CA GLN A 29 -5.91 16.99 -6.91
C GLN A 29 -5.41 17.53 -8.25
N SER A 30 -4.92 18.77 -8.30
CA SER A 30 -4.33 19.31 -9.54
C SER A 30 -3.06 18.54 -9.94
N LEU A 31 -2.23 18.18 -8.96
CA LEU A 31 -1.08 17.31 -9.16
C LEU A 31 -1.49 15.94 -9.74
N MET A 32 -2.51 15.30 -9.18
CA MET A 32 -3.05 14.02 -9.67
C MET A 32 -3.57 14.16 -11.12
N LEU A 33 -4.25 15.28 -11.45
CA LEU A 33 -4.76 15.54 -12.79
C LEU A 33 -3.66 15.69 -13.84
N ALA A 34 -2.48 16.20 -13.46
CA ALA A 34 -1.35 16.31 -14.36
C ALA A 34 -0.88 14.93 -14.88
N ALA A 35 -1.12 13.87 -14.11
CA ALA A 35 -0.90 12.48 -14.51
C ALA A 35 -2.18 11.73 -14.91
N TYR A 36 -3.27 12.44 -15.23
CA TYR A 36 -4.56 11.86 -15.61
C TYR A 36 -5.13 10.85 -14.60
N GLY A 37 -4.73 10.94 -13.34
CA GLY A 37 -5.10 9.99 -12.29
C GLY A 37 -4.56 8.58 -12.51
N LEU A 38 -3.59 8.38 -13.39
CA LEU A 38 -2.94 7.09 -13.62
C LEU A 38 -2.24 6.59 -12.35
N SER A 39 -2.24 5.27 -12.15
CA SER A 39 -1.61 4.60 -11.01
C SER A 39 -0.96 3.30 -11.47
N LEU A 40 -0.13 2.73 -10.59
CA LEU A 40 0.41 1.38 -10.72
C LEU A 40 -0.35 0.35 -9.88
N THR A 41 -1.49 0.72 -9.27
CA THR A 41 -2.33 -0.20 -8.49
C THR A 41 -3.57 -0.68 -9.23
N ASP A 42 -4.00 0.07 -10.24
CA ASP A 42 -5.18 -0.21 -11.06
C ASP A 42 -5.09 0.49 -12.43
N HIS A 43 -6.08 0.27 -13.30
CA HIS A 43 -6.09 0.77 -14.68
C HIS A 43 -7.05 1.96 -14.91
N TYR A 44 -7.62 2.53 -13.83
CA TYR A 44 -8.51 3.68 -13.95
C TYR A 44 -7.74 4.96 -14.18
N TRP A 45 -8.24 5.77 -15.10
CA TRP A 45 -7.67 7.06 -15.45
C TRP A 45 -8.74 8.03 -15.97
N MET A 46 -8.36 9.29 -16.13
CA MET A 46 -9.24 10.34 -16.62
C MET A 46 -8.75 10.87 -17.98
N GLN A 47 -9.59 10.77 -18.97
CA GLN A 47 -9.30 11.35 -20.28
C GLN A 47 -9.82 12.77 -20.35
N PRO A 48 -8.95 13.79 -20.60
CA PRO A 48 -9.41 15.14 -20.89
C PRO A 48 -10.25 15.16 -22.19
N VAL A 49 -11.40 15.83 -22.17
CA VAL A 49 -12.29 15.92 -23.34
C VAL A 49 -11.58 16.53 -24.55
N SER A 50 -10.63 17.44 -24.32
CA SER A 50 -9.88 18.15 -25.36
C SER A 50 -8.70 17.38 -25.95
N LYS A 51 -8.39 16.19 -25.45
CA LYS A 51 -7.23 15.38 -25.88
C LYS A 51 -7.66 13.97 -26.25
N GLU A 52 -7.20 13.48 -27.37
CA GLU A 52 -7.34 12.07 -27.73
C GLU A 52 -6.11 11.32 -27.19
N LEU A 53 -6.33 10.54 -26.12
CA LEU A 53 -5.29 9.77 -25.45
C LEU A 53 -5.69 8.30 -25.44
N TYR A 54 -4.70 7.44 -25.54
CA TYR A 54 -4.86 5.99 -25.47
C TYR A 54 -4.08 5.45 -24.27
N TRP A 55 -4.73 4.69 -23.39
CA TRP A 55 -4.12 4.15 -22.18
C TRP A 55 -2.79 3.43 -22.44
N LYS A 56 -2.70 2.66 -23.53
CA LYS A 56 -1.46 2.00 -23.96
C LYS A 56 -0.26 2.94 -24.05
N ASN A 57 -0.48 4.19 -24.46
CA ASN A 57 0.61 5.14 -24.70
C ASN A 57 1.00 5.93 -23.44
N ILE A 58 0.18 5.86 -22.39
CA ILE A 58 0.35 6.72 -21.20
C ILE A 58 0.43 5.95 -19.89
N ASN A 59 0.06 4.65 -19.86
CA ASN A 59 0.12 3.87 -18.62
C ASN A 59 1.55 3.76 -18.09
N PHE A 60 1.71 3.65 -16.77
CA PHE A 60 3.00 3.51 -16.12
C PHE A 60 3.51 2.07 -16.01
N PHE A 61 2.72 1.08 -16.43
CA PHE A 61 3.14 -0.32 -16.45
C PHE A 61 4.14 -0.61 -17.58
N GLU A 62 3.95 0.00 -18.74
CA GLU A 62 4.79 -0.20 -19.92
C GLU A 62 5.68 1.00 -20.22
N ASN A 63 5.17 2.22 -19.98
CA ASN A 63 5.89 3.43 -20.29
C ASN A 63 6.79 3.87 -19.13
N GLU A 64 7.95 4.39 -19.46
CA GLU A 64 8.89 4.89 -18.46
C GLU A 64 8.43 6.23 -17.87
N PHE A 65 8.88 6.52 -16.67
CA PHE A 65 8.63 7.75 -15.94
C PHE A 65 9.88 8.17 -15.16
N SER A 66 10.03 9.49 -14.95
CA SER A 66 11.07 10.01 -14.07
C SER A 66 10.71 9.86 -12.61
N ASP A 67 11.69 9.60 -11.76
CA ASP A 67 11.53 9.56 -10.30
C ASP A 67 11.73 10.93 -9.63
N GLU A 68 12.01 12.01 -10.41
CA GLU A 68 12.26 13.36 -9.89
C GLU A 68 11.10 13.87 -9.03
N LEU A 69 9.85 13.72 -9.51
CA LEU A 69 8.68 14.08 -8.72
C LEU A 69 8.60 13.27 -7.42
N GLY A 70 8.87 11.98 -7.49
CA GLY A 70 8.91 11.11 -6.32
C GLY A 70 9.98 11.55 -5.32
N ASN A 71 11.15 11.94 -5.80
CA ASN A 71 12.24 12.48 -4.98
C ASN A 71 11.80 13.78 -4.29
N LEU A 72 11.22 14.72 -5.02
CA LEU A 72 10.68 15.96 -4.47
C LEU A 72 9.62 15.71 -3.40
N LEU A 73 8.66 14.80 -3.65
CA LEU A 73 7.57 14.51 -2.73
C LEU A 73 8.01 13.70 -1.48
N THR A 74 9.19 13.14 -1.48
CA THR A 74 9.74 12.39 -0.33
C THR A 74 10.76 13.18 0.48
N ASP A 75 11.51 14.09 -0.15
CA ASP A 75 12.49 14.95 0.53
C ASP A 75 11.88 16.35 0.73
N THR A 76 11.91 16.85 1.99
CA THR A 76 11.46 18.21 2.34
C THR A 76 12.65 19.16 2.51
N GLY A 77 13.88 18.69 2.29
CA GLY A 77 15.09 19.48 2.29
C GLY A 77 15.13 20.51 1.16
N LYS A 78 16.15 21.37 1.16
CA LYS A 78 16.38 22.29 0.04
C LYS A 78 16.77 21.47 -1.19
N ILE A 79 15.78 21.15 -2.03
CA ILE A 79 16.04 20.70 -3.38
C ILE A 79 16.15 21.98 -4.21
N ASP A 80 17.36 22.30 -4.66
CA ASP A 80 17.55 23.26 -5.72
C ASP A 80 16.96 22.63 -6.99
N VAL A 81 15.71 22.96 -7.28
CA VAL A 81 15.05 22.53 -8.52
C VAL A 81 15.59 23.39 -9.63
N GLU A 82 16.69 22.96 -10.25
CA GLU A 82 17.12 23.51 -11.53
C GLU A 82 16.28 22.88 -12.64
N GLY A 83 15.24 23.60 -13.09
CA GLY A 83 14.40 23.17 -14.21
C GLY A 83 12.95 22.81 -13.83
N HIS A 84 12.20 22.37 -14.83
CA HIS A 84 10.79 22.00 -14.70
C HIS A 84 10.68 20.50 -14.38
N ILE A 85 10.18 20.15 -13.18
CA ILE A 85 9.86 18.76 -12.82
C ILE A 85 8.52 18.40 -13.45
N SER A 86 8.49 17.29 -14.19
CA SER A 86 7.26 16.77 -14.78
C SER A 86 6.35 16.17 -13.70
N CYS A 87 5.12 16.67 -13.62
CA CYS A 87 4.08 16.08 -12.77
C CYS A 87 3.45 14.82 -13.40
N PHE A 88 3.79 14.45 -14.64
CA PHE A 88 3.37 13.21 -15.28
C PHE A 88 4.22 12.05 -14.74
N SER A 89 3.85 11.55 -13.57
CA SER A 89 4.54 10.47 -12.83
C SER A 89 3.55 9.73 -11.94
N PRO A 90 3.75 8.43 -11.70
CA PRO A 90 2.90 7.67 -10.76
C PRO A 90 2.99 8.21 -9.32
N ALA A 91 4.01 9.03 -9.00
CA ALA A 91 4.14 9.70 -7.72
C ALA A 91 2.99 10.70 -7.46
N SER A 92 2.36 11.23 -8.52
CA SER A 92 1.19 12.13 -8.43
C SER A 92 -0.06 11.48 -7.83
N SER A 93 -0.13 10.14 -7.83
CA SER A 93 -1.31 9.36 -7.43
C SER A 93 -0.99 8.36 -6.31
N VAL A 94 0.05 8.59 -5.53
CA VAL A 94 0.45 7.66 -4.45
C VAL A 94 -0.25 8.01 -3.15
N ASN A 95 -1.26 7.24 -2.78
CA ASN A 95 -2.01 7.40 -1.54
C ASN A 95 -1.23 6.96 -0.29
N GLY A 96 -1.70 7.37 0.90
CA GLY A 96 -1.19 7.02 2.23
C GLY A 96 -0.23 8.05 2.83
N GLU A 97 -0.11 8.02 4.16
CA GLU A 97 0.63 9.03 4.95
C GLU A 97 2.15 8.89 4.83
N MET A 98 2.65 7.67 4.71
CA MET A 98 4.10 7.45 4.56
C MET A 98 4.61 8.07 3.26
N LYS A 99 5.79 8.69 3.35
CA LYS A 99 6.54 9.13 2.17
C LYS A 99 6.88 7.91 1.34
N LYS A 100 6.53 7.93 0.07
CA LYS A 100 6.80 6.85 -0.86
C LYS A 100 6.92 7.36 -2.29
N LYS A 101 7.69 6.66 -3.10
CA LYS A 101 7.89 6.95 -4.50
C LYS A 101 8.01 5.67 -5.32
N TRP A 102 7.65 5.76 -6.57
CA TRP A 102 7.93 4.72 -7.56
C TRP A 102 9.27 4.97 -8.23
N VAL A 103 10.02 3.91 -8.44
CA VAL A 103 11.30 3.92 -9.16
C VAL A 103 11.34 2.79 -10.17
N ILE A 104 12.06 2.99 -11.28
CA ILE A 104 12.33 1.95 -12.28
C ILE A 104 13.78 1.51 -12.14
N ARG A 105 14.01 0.20 -12.11
CA ARG A 105 15.33 -0.42 -12.14
C ARG A 105 15.28 -1.64 -13.04
N ASP A 106 16.15 -1.70 -14.01
CA ASP A 106 16.21 -2.81 -14.97
C ASP A 106 14.81 -3.16 -15.52
N HIS A 107 14.08 -2.13 -15.98
CA HIS A 107 12.69 -2.19 -16.48
C HIS A 107 11.64 -2.68 -15.49
N THR A 108 12.02 -2.95 -14.25
CA THR A 108 11.09 -3.34 -13.17
C THR A 108 10.68 -2.12 -12.34
N ARG A 109 9.38 -2.02 -12.03
CA ARG A 109 8.81 -0.97 -11.18
C ARG A 109 8.91 -1.39 -9.72
N PHE A 110 9.43 -0.50 -8.88
CA PHE A 110 9.54 -0.71 -7.45
C PHE A 110 8.87 0.43 -6.69
N LEU A 111 8.18 0.09 -5.62
CA LEU A 111 7.72 1.07 -4.64
C LEU A 111 8.76 1.17 -3.52
N MET A 112 9.29 2.38 -3.31
CA MET A 112 10.11 2.69 -2.16
C MET A 112 9.26 3.43 -1.14
N LYS A 113 9.16 2.89 0.08
CA LYS A 113 8.54 3.53 1.24
C LYS A 113 9.63 4.02 2.19
N ILE A 114 9.48 5.25 2.68
CA ILE A 114 10.50 5.90 3.49
C ILE A 114 9.84 6.50 4.72
N ASN A 115 10.38 6.20 5.89
CA ASN A 115 9.97 6.82 7.13
C ASN A 115 11.20 7.30 7.91
N THR A 116 11.16 8.56 8.32
CA THR A 116 12.21 9.17 9.16
C THR A 116 11.92 9.00 10.65
N ASN A 117 10.69 8.64 11.03
CA ASN A 117 10.33 8.38 12.40
C ASN A 117 11.01 7.10 12.89
N ASN A 118 11.44 7.09 14.15
CA ASN A 118 12.07 5.92 14.79
C ASN A 118 13.20 5.31 13.93
N TYR A 119 14.02 6.16 13.34
CA TYR A 119 15.17 5.76 12.51
C TYR A 119 14.82 4.82 11.33
N GLY A 120 13.61 4.90 10.82
CA GLY A 120 13.15 4.04 9.72
C GLY A 120 12.81 2.60 10.14
N GLN A 121 12.49 2.38 11.41
CA GLN A 121 12.16 1.05 11.96
C GLN A 121 11.13 0.28 11.12
N GLN A 122 10.15 0.97 10.55
CA GLN A 122 9.14 0.33 9.70
C GLN A 122 9.75 -0.40 8.48
N ALA A 123 10.80 0.16 7.86
CA ALA A 123 11.47 -0.50 6.74
C ALA A 123 12.18 -1.79 7.19
N VAL A 124 12.79 -1.77 8.38
CA VAL A 124 13.42 -2.95 8.99
C VAL A 124 12.36 -4.01 9.30
N ASN A 125 11.22 -3.60 9.86
CA ASN A 125 10.11 -4.49 10.19
C ASN A 125 9.54 -5.18 8.95
N GLU A 126 9.39 -4.47 7.82
CA GLU A 126 8.98 -5.07 6.54
C GLU A 126 9.95 -6.18 6.13
N LYS A 127 11.27 -5.95 6.28
CA LYS A 127 12.27 -6.98 5.97
C LYS A 127 12.23 -8.16 6.94
N ILE A 128 11.98 -7.91 8.23
CA ILE A 128 11.81 -8.98 9.23
C ILE A 128 10.57 -9.84 8.88
N ALA A 129 9.44 -9.21 8.56
CA ALA A 129 8.24 -9.91 8.13
C ALA A 129 8.50 -10.76 6.88
N CYS A 130 9.19 -10.20 5.87
CA CYS A 130 9.61 -10.93 4.68
C CYS A 130 10.42 -12.19 5.04
N ARG A 131 11.42 -12.09 5.94
CA ARG A 131 12.22 -13.22 6.39
C ARG A 131 11.42 -14.26 7.18
N LEU A 132 10.39 -13.83 7.92
CA LEU A 132 9.46 -14.75 8.58
C LEU A 132 8.70 -15.58 7.54
N HIS A 133 8.12 -14.94 6.53
CA HIS A 133 7.40 -15.62 5.44
C HIS A 133 8.30 -16.62 4.70
N GLU A 134 9.53 -16.24 4.39
CA GLU A 134 10.53 -17.12 3.77
C GLU A 134 10.78 -18.36 4.62
N ARG A 135 11.01 -18.20 5.93
CA ARG A 135 11.27 -19.30 6.86
C ARG A 135 10.08 -20.24 7.03
N LEU A 136 8.85 -19.69 6.99
CA LEU A 136 7.61 -20.47 7.03
C LEU A 136 7.30 -21.15 5.70
N GLY A 137 8.08 -20.88 4.63
CA GLY A 137 7.86 -21.41 3.29
C GLY A 137 6.64 -20.84 2.59
N TRP A 138 6.05 -19.76 3.12
CA TRP A 138 4.93 -19.08 2.50
C TRP A 138 5.37 -18.36 1.24
N LYS A 139 4.57 -18.42 0.16
CA LYS A 139 4.95 -17.85 -1.14
C LYS A 139 4.20 -16.57 -1.50
N ASN A 140 3.02 -16.35 -0.92
CA ASN A 140 2.17 -15.21 -1.27
C ASN A 140 2.41 -14.01 -0.33
N TYR A 141 3.62 -13.45 -0.39
CA TYR A 141 4.01 -12.24 0.33
C TYR A 141 4.85 -11.34 -0.59
N VAL A 142 4.91 -10.06 -0.24
CA VAL A 142 5.73 -9.08 -0.97
C VAL A 142 7.17 -9.15 -0.48
N PRO A 143 8.16 -9.37 -1.36
CA PRO A 143 9.56 -9.32 -0.99
C PRO A 143 9.98 -7.86 -0.75
N TYR A 144 10.63 -7.60 0.39
CA TYR A 144 11.18 -6.30 0.73
C TYR A 144 12.69 -6.35 0.83
N GLU A 145 13.34 -5.34 0.23
CA GLU A 145 14.76 -5.05 0.42
C GLU A 145 14.94 -3.71 1.14
N ILE A 146 15.99 -3.61 1.96
CA ILE A 146 16.35 -2.36 2.62
C ILE A 146 17.33 -1.63 1.73
N GLU A 147 17.02 -0.37 1.44
CA GLU A 147 17.92 0.53 0.75
C GLU A 147 18.08 1.81 1.55
N MET A 148 19.34 2.19 1.78
CA MET A 148 19.64 3.45 2.42
C MET A 148 19.34 4.62 1.47
N THR A 149 18.54 5.55 1.93
CA THR A 149 18.20 6.77 1.18
C THR A 149 18.45 8.00 2.01
N ARG A 150 18.57 9.15 1.35
CA ARG A 150 18.79 10.41 2.04
C ARG A 150 17.52 11.25 2.03
N ILE A 151 17.07 11.65 3.22
CA ILE A 151 15.89 12.50 3.40
C ILE A 151 16.23 13.60 4.41
N ASP A 152 15.96 14.84 4.06
CA ASP A 152 16.22 16.01 4.90
C ASP A 152 17.67 16.03 5.45
N GLY A 153 18.61 15.56 4.64
CA GLY A 153 20.04 15.46 5.03
C GLY A 153 20.41 14.22 5.84
N LEU A 154 19.45 13.42 6.29
CA LEU A 154 19.67 12.20 7.08
C LEU A 154 19.69 10.95 6.19
N GLN A 155 20.60 10.02 6.50
CA GLN A 155 20.60 8.68 5.94
C GLN A 155 19.61 7.81 6.74
N VAL A 156 18.59 7.27 6.05
CA VAL A 156 17.55 6.43 6.67
C VAL A 156 17.30 5.19 5.82
N PRO A 157 16.94 4.05 6.43
CA PRO A 157 16.51 2.89 5.68
C PRO A 157 15.13 3.14 5.05
N GLY A 158 15.03 2.85 3.76
CA GLY A 158 13.75 2.71 3.05
C GLY A 158 13.47 1.25 2.73
N SER A 159 12.22 0.86 2.62
CA SER A 159 11.82 -0.45 2.13
C SER A 159 11.49 -0.37 0.64
N LEU A 160 12.17 -1.21 -0.14
CA LEU A 160 12.01 -1.32 -1.59
C LEU A 160 11.30 -2.62 -1.91
N THR A 161 10.22 -2.55 -2.70
CA THR A 161 9.44 -3.73 -3.08
C THR A 161 9.04 -3.68 -4.55
N PRO A 162 9.11 -4.81 -5.29
CA PRO A 162 8.65 -4.85 -6.67
C PRO A 162 7.13 -4.68 -6.75
N LEU A 163 6.69 -4.10 -7.86
CA LEU A 163 5.28 -4.04 -8.21
C LEU A 163 4.70 -5.46 -8.33
N PHE A 164 3.53 -5.70 -7.72
CA PHE A 164 2.84 -6.99 -7.78
C PHE A 164 1.53 -6.97 -8.59
N THR A 165 1.12 -5.81 -9.07
CA THR A 165 0.08 -5.64 -10.09
C THR A 165 0.70 -5.66 -11.49
N SER A 166 -0.10 -5.76 -12.53
CA SER A 166 0.37 -5.86 -13.92
C SER A 166 -0.63 -5.24 -14.89
N LEU A 167 -0.35 -5.34 -16.19
CA LEU A 167 -1.30 -4.98 -17.26
C LEU A 167 -2.63 -5.76 -17.22
N ASP A 168 -2.63 -6.94 -16.58
CA ASP A 168 -3.80 -7.81 -16.53
C ASP A 168 -4.46 -7.83 -15.15
N THR A 169 -3.77 -7.26 -14.12
CA THR A 169 -4.23 -7.38 -12.74
C THR A 169 -4.22 -6.05 -11.99
N GLU A 170 -5.30 -5.81 -11.25
CA GLU A 170 -5.49 -4.68 -10.35
C GLU A 170 -5.54 -5.14 -8.89
N LEU A 171 -5.12 -4.24 -7.99
CA LEU A 171 -5.33 -4.44 -6.56
C LEU A 171 -6.71 -3.91 -6.16
N VAL A 172 -7.54 -4.80 -5.61
CA VAL A 172 -8.79 -4.46 -4.94
C VAL A 172 -8.59 -4.67 -3.44
N SER A 173 -8.51 -3.59 -2.67
CA SER A 173 -8.38 -3.71 -1.21
C SER A 173 -9.63 -4.35 -0.59
N ALA A 174 -9.47 -4.99 0.57
CA ALA A 174 -10.63 -5.53 1.30
C ALA A 174 -11.66 -4.43 1.61
N TYR A 175 -11.22 -3.20 1.87
CA TYR A 175 -12.10 -2.05 2.02
C TYR A 175 -12.93 -1.80 0.75
N GLN A 176 -12.29 -1.74 -0.43
CA GLN A 176 -12.99 -1.55 -1.70
C GLN A 176 -13.95 -2.69 -2.00
N LEU A 177 -13.58 -3.92 -1.61
CA LEU A 177 -14.40 -5.11 -1.84
C LEU A 177 -15.74 -5.05 -1.09
N ILE A 178 -15.75 -4.56 0.16
CA ILE A 178 -16.94 -4.60 1.03
C ILE A 178 -17.62 -3.25 1.26
N LYS A 179 -17.03 -2.13 0.81
CA LYS A 179 -17.52 -0.76 1.11
C LYS A 179 -19.00 -0.53 0.77
N ASP A 180 -19.48 -1.14 -0.30
CA ASP A 180 -20.87 -1.01 -0.78
C ASP A 180 -21.71 -2.26 -0.45
N TYR A 181 -21.13 -3.25 0.25
CA TYR A 181 -21.81 -4.45 0.69
C TYR A 181 -22.53 -4.22 2.01
N LYS A 182 -23.84 -4.40 2.03
CA LYS A 182 -24.61 -4.32 3.27
C LYS A 182 -24.40 -5.60 4.08
N ILE A 183 -23.55 -5.52 5.08
CA ILE A 183 -23.25 -6.65 5.97
C ILE A 183 -24.47 -6.94 6.84
N PRO A 184 -25.03 -8.17 6.82
CA PRO A 184 -26.09 -8.59 7.73
C PRO A 184 -25.66 -8.47 9.20
N ASN A 185 -26.61 -8.21 10.11
CA ASN A 185 -26.31 -8.00 11.54
C ASN A 185 -25.70 -9.24 12.24
N ASP A 186 -25.95 -10.43 11.69
CA ASP A 186 -25.46 -11.72 12.18
C ASP A 186 -24.14 -12.16 11.53
N GLN A 187 -23.57 -11.33 10.66
CA GLN A 187 -22.34 -11.62 9.92
C GLN A 187 -21.21 -10.70 10.38
N SER A 188 -20.03 -11.28 10.62
CA SER A 188 -18.82 -10.49 10.84
C SER A 188 -18.25 -9.92 9.54
N GLU A 189 -17.46 -8.84 9.62
CA GLU A 189 -16.73 -8.29 8.46
C GLU A 189 -15.76 -9.32 7.85
N TYR A 190 -15.16 -10.18 8.67
CA TYR A 190 -14.33 -11.30 8.23
C TYR A 190 -15.11 -12.24 7.28
N GLU A 191 -16.29 -12.70 7.71
CA GLU A 191 -17.14 -13.56 6.87
C GLU A 191 -17.72 -12.80 5.67
N ALA A 192 -18.01 -11.51 5.80
CA ALA A 192 -18.45 -10.69 4.68
C ALA A 192 -17.40 -10.60 3.58
N ILE A 193 -16.13 -10.38 3.92
CA ILE A 193 -15.02 -10.35 2.96
C ILE A 193 -14.91 -11.69 2.22
N ILE A 194 -14.96 -12.82 2.96
CA ILE A 194 -14.92 -14.16 2.34
C ILE A 194 -16.08 -14.34 1.38
N ASN A 195 -17.31 -14.07 1.82
CA ASN A 195 -18.48 -14.27 1.01
C ASN A 195 -18.50 -13.41 -0.26
N VAL A 196 -18.05 -12.15 -0.15
CA VAL A 196 -17.96 -11.27 -1.32
C VAL A 196 -16.82 -11.73 -2.25
N ALA A 197 -15.69 -12.17 -1.72
CA ALA A 197 -14.60 -12.71 -2.54
C ALA A 197 -15.04 -13.97 -3.32
N VAL A 198 -15.75 -14.89 -2.66
CA VAL A 198 -16.28 -16.11 -3.29
C VAL A 198 -17.29 -15.77 -4.39
N LYS A 199 -18.21 -14.83 -4.16
CA LYS A 199 -19.14 -14.34 -5.18
C LYS A 199 -18.44 -13.73 -6.40
N ASN A 200 -17.22 -13.25 -6.22
CA ASN A 200 -16.41 -12.66 -7.28
C ASN A 200 -15.33 -13.61 -7.84
N GLY A 201 -15.45 -14.92 -7.63
CA GLY A 201 -14.65 -15.94 -8.32
C GLY A 201 -13.58 -16.63 -7.50
N MET A 202 -13.44 -16.34 -6.19
CA MET A 202 -12.47 -16.99 -5.31
C MET A 202 -13.01 -18.30 -4.73
N GLU A 203 -12.10 -19.22 -4.42
CA GLU A 203 -12.39 -20.43 -3.65
C GLU A 203 -12.36 -20.14 -2.14
N GLU A 204 -13.44 -20.54 -1.43
CA GLU A 204 -13.60 -20.22 0.00
C GLU A 204 -12.45 -20.71 0.86
N LEU A 205 -12.04 -21.96 0.66
CA LEU A 205 -10.96 -22.57 1.45
C LEU A 205 -9.62 -21.85 1.25
N GLU A 206 -9.35 -21.40 0.03
CA GLU A 206 -8.14 -20.62 -0.27
C GLU A 206 -8.16 -19.27 0.43
N VAL A 207 -9.29 -18.54 0.35
CA VAL A 207 -9.43 -17.23 1.00
C VAL A 207 -9.27 -17.37 2.51
N ARG A 208 -9.93 -18.36 3.13
CA ARG A 208 -9.81 -18.62 4.57
C ARG A 208 -8.37 -18.94 4.97
N ALA A 209 -7.71 -19.84 4.28
CA ALA A 209 -6.34 -20.24 4.59
C ALA A 209 -5.37 -19.05 4.53
N GLN A 210 -5.53 -18.17 3.56
CA GLN A 210 -4.68 -16.99 3.41
C GLN A 210 -4.97 -15.91 4.46
N LEU A 211 -6.24 -15.68 4.81
CA LEU A 211 -6.61 -14.76 5.89
C LEU A 211 -6.15 -15.29 7.25
N GLU A 212 -6.31 -16.57 7.54
CA GLU A 212 -5.83 -17.21 8.78
C GLU A 212 -4.30 -17.11 8.89
N TYR A 213 -3.57 -17.37 7.81
CA TYR A 213 -2.12 -17.19 7.76
C TYR A 213 -1.71 -15.73 8.06
N MET A 214 -2.37 -14.77 7.42
CA MET A 214 -2.12 -13.33 7.63
C MET A 214 -2.37 -12.96 9.11
N ILE A 215 -3.48 -13.39 9.70
CA ILE A 215 -3.81 -13.15 11.11
C ILE A 215 -2.75 -13.72 12.03
N LEU A 216 -2.31 -14.97 11.79
CA LEU A 216 -1.29 -15.63 12.60
C LEU A 216 0.05 -14.90 12.54
N THR A 217 0.47 -14.50 11.34
CA THR A 217 1.75 -13.78 11.19
C THR A 217 1.67 -12.36 11.74
N ASP A 218 0.55 -11.67 11.59
CA ASP A 218 0.32 -10.37 12.21
C ASP A 218 0.36 -10.47 13.75
N PHE A 219 -0.24 -11.53 14.33
CA PHE A 219 -0.17 -11.79 15.77
C PHE A 219 1.26 -12.07 16.26
N VAL A 220 2.03 -12.90 15.55
CA VAL A 220 3.43 -13.20 15.89
C VAL A 220 4.30 -11.93 15.83
N LEU A 221 4.05 -11.06 14.88
CA LEU A 221 4.80 -9.82 14.66
C LEU A 221 4.23 -8.63 15.45
N SER A 222 3.09 -8.79 16.12
CA SER A 222 2.34 -7.69 16.74
C SER A 222 2.11 -6.53 15.76
N ASN A 223 1.56 -6.86 14.59
CA ASN A 223 1.18 -5.87 13.59
C ASN A 223 -0.12 -5.17 14.01
N THR A 224 -0.03 -3.91 14.35
CA THR A 224 -1.17 -3.15 14.89
C THR A 224 -2.03 -2.48 13.83
N ASP A 225 -1.65 -2.55 12.55
CA ASP A 225 -2.26 -1.74 11.48
C ASP A 225 -2.68 -2.55 10.24
N ARG A 226 -3.24 -3.74 10.43
CA ARG A 226 -3.82 -4.55 9.35
C ARG A 226 -5.24 -4.10 9.02
N HIS A 227 -5.43 -2.81 8.73
CA HIS A 227 -6.72 -2.30 8.27
C HIS A 227 -7.05 -2.76 6.84
N TYR A 228 -8.30 -2.64 6.42
CA TYR A 228 -8.83 -3.21 5.18
C TYR A 228 -8.23 -2.63 3.88
N ASN A 229 -7.41 -1.59 3.93
CA ASN A 229 -6.61 -1.15 2.79
C ASN A 229 -5.20 -1.79 2.76
N ASN A 230 -4.78 -2.51 3.82
CA ASN A 230 -3.47 -3.14 3.92
C ASN A 230 -3.49 -4.64 3.60
N PHE A 231 -4.57 -5.12 3.04
CA PHE A 231 -4.70 -6.41 2.37
C PHE A 231 -5.83 -6.37 1.35
N GLY A 232 -5.88 -7.34 0.46
CA GLY A 232 -6.90 -7.36 -0.58
C GLY A 232 -6.72 -8.51 -1.56
N PHE A 233 -7.17 -8.30 -2.77
CA PHE A 233 -7.28 -9.30 -3.82
C PHE A 233 -6.72 -8.74 -5.12
N LEU A 234 -6.25 -9.63 -5.99
CA LEU A 234 -5.96 -9.30 -7.37
C LEU A 234 -7.17 -9.62 -8.25
N TYR A 235 -7.59 -8.61 -8.99
CA TYR A 235 -8.67 -8.70 -9.95
C TYR A 235 -8.08 -8.81 -11.35
N SER A 236 -8.54 -9.78 -12.14
CA SER A 236 -8.16 -9.90 -13.55
C SER A 236 -9.07 -9.03 -14.40
N CYS A 237 -8.46 -8.11 -15.16
CA CYS A 237 -9.19 -7.25 -16.08
C CYS A 237 -9.75 -8.01 -17.28
N GLU A 238 -9.07 -9.07 -17.72
CA GLU A 238 -9.50 -9.94 -18.80
C GLU A 238 -10.66 -10.87 -18.36
N ALA A 239 -10.47 -11.56 -17.22
CA ALA A 239 -11.45 -12.52 -16.72
C ALA A 239 -12.64 -11.87 -15.98
N HIS A 240 -12.57 -10.57 -15.68
CA HIS A 240 -13.56 -9.81 -14.92
C HIS A 240 -13.94 -10.44 -13.56
N LYS A 241 -12.94 -10.98 -12.84
CA LYS A 241 -13.13 -11.62 -11.53
C LYS A 241 -11.88 -11.51 -10.66
N LEU A 242 -12.06 -11.77 -9.37
CA LEU A 242 -10.93 -11.98 -8.47
C LEU A 242 -10.25 -13.30 -8.81
N ILE A 243 -8.91 -13.33 -8.80
CA ILE A 243 -8.13 -14.51 -9.19
C ILE A 243 -7.28 -15.07 -8.05
N LYS A 244 -6.90 -14.25 -7.09
CA LYS A 244 -6.19 -14.66 -5.87
C LYS A 244 -6.17 -13.53 -4.84
N MET A 245 -5.86 -13.84 -3.59
CA MET A 245 -5.50 -12.80 -2.64
C MET A 245 -4.20 -12.12 -3.08
N ALA A 246 -4.14 -10.80 -2.87
CA ALA A 246 -2.89 -10.07 -3.01
C ALA A 246 -1.83 -10.66 -2.05
N PRO A 247 -0.55 -10.62 -2.40
CA PRO A 247 0.50 -11.05 -1.48
C PRO A 247 0.43 -10.24 -0.18
N VAL A 248 0.82 -10.82 0.96
CA VAL A 248 0.87 -10.09 2.24
C VAL A 248 1.84 -8.91 2.09
N TYR A 249 1.35 -7.70 2.34
CA TYR A 249 2.11 -6.44 2.24
C TYR A 249 1.80 -5.52 3.43
N ASP A 250 2.58 -4.46 3.58
CA ASP A 250 2.37 -3.39 4.58
C ASP A 250 2.35 -3.92 6.02
N THR A 251 3.43 -4.62 6.41
CA THR A 251 3.61 -5.17 7.77
C THR A 251 4.59 -4.31 8.61
N GLY A 252 4.99 -3.14 8.13
CA GLY A 252 5.98 -2.29 8.80
C GLY A 252 5.55 -1.77 10.16
N ASN A 253 4.24 -1.64 10.42
CA ASN A 253 3.68 -1.19 11.69
C ASN A 253 3.59 -2.33 12.73
N CYS A 254 4.65 -3.13 12.81
CA CYS A 254 4.76 -4.27 13.73
C CYS A 254 5.91 -4.08 14.72
N LEU A 255 6.10 -5.06 15.61
CA LEU A 255 7.20 -5.11 16.59
C LEU A 255 7.33 -3.85 17.44
N PHE A 256 6.19 -3.22 17.78
CA PHE A 256 6.14 -2.01 18.64
C PHE A 256 6.97 -0.84 18.09
N TYR A 257 6.99 -0.66 16.76
CA TYR A 257 7.83 0.31 16.05
C TYR A 257 7.72 1.75 16.56
N ASP A 258 6.60 2.10 17.20
CA ASP A 258 6.27 3.43 17.74
C ASP A 258 6.46 3.54 19.25
N LYS A 259 7.04 2.52 19.91
CA LYS A 259 7.21 2.47 21.35
C LYS A 259 8.70 2.56 21.75
N ASP A 260 9.01 3.42 22.69
CA ASP A 260 10.33 3.48 23.32
C ASP A 260 10.57 2.31 24.26
N ILE A 261 9.50 1.74 24.82
CA ILE A 261 9.56 0.62 25.77
C ILE A 261 8.58 -0.47 25.33
N ILE A 262 9.07 -1.68 25.15
CA ILE A 262 8.24 -2.84 24.84
C ILE A 262 7.36 -3.16 26.05
N PRO A 263 6.03 -3.36 25.88
CA PRO A 263 5.12 -3.70 26.94
C PRO A 263 5.53 -4.99 27.67
N VAL A 264 5.35 -5.01 29.00
CA VAL A 264 5.54 -6.25 29.76
C VAL A 264 4.48 -7.29 29.42
N LYS A 265 4.76 -8.57 29.69
CA LYS A 265 3.93 -9.74 29.29
C LYS A 265 2.42 -9.58 29.52
N SER A 266 1.99 -9.00 30.62
CA SER A 266 0.56 -8.79 30.92
C SER A 266 -0.12 -7.81 29.97
N GLY A 267 0.63 -6.93 29.31
CA GLY A 267 0.10 -5.97 28.33
C GLY A 267 0.04 -6.52 26.91
N LEU A 268 0.73 -7.60 26.58
CA LEU A 268 0.78 -8.13 25.22
C LEU A 268 -0.56 -8.64 24.72
N LEU A 269 -1.40 -9.20 25.58
CA LEU A 269 -2.75 -9.66 25.22
C LEU A 269 -3.77 -8.55 25.06
N GLU A 270 -3.46 -7.33 25.50
CA GLU A 270 -4.31 -6.14 25.43
C GLU A 270 -3.91 -5.19 24.28
N ILE A 271 -3.04 -5.64 23.38
CA ILE A 271 -2.61 -4.85 22.23
C ILE A 271 -3.81 -4.53 21.35
N ARG A 272 -4.04 -3.24 21.14
CA ARG A 272 -5.09 -2.76 20.24
C ARG A 272 -4.61 -2.81 18.81
N VAL A 273 -5.46 -3.29 17.92
CA VAL A 273 -5.19 -3.40 16.49
C VAL A 273 -6.28 -2.71 15.69
N ASN A 274 -5.91 -2.28 14.51
CA ASN A 274 -6.83 -1.76 13.50
C ASN A 274 -7.05 -2.85 12.44
N SER A 275 -7.97 -3.78 12.71
CA SER A 275 -8.28 -4.93 11.86
C SER A 275 -9.70 -5.44 12.14
N PHE A 276 -9.96 -6.76 11.97
CA PHE A 276 -11.28 -7.39 12.20
C PHE A 276 -11.78 -7.28 13.65
N CYS A 277 -10.88 -7.20 14.61
CA CYS A 277 -11.17 -7.02 16.02
C CYS A 277 -10.40 -5.83 16.58
N LYS A 278 -10.80 -5.36 17.77
CA LYS A 278 -10.11 -4.26 18.46
C LYS A 278 -8.85 -4.69 19.20
N LYS A 279 -8.74 -5.98 19.55
CA LYS A 279 -7.60 -6.56 20.25
C LYS A 279 -6.97 -7.64 19.39
N GLU A 280 -5.66 -7.71 19.42
CA GLU A 280 -4.87 -8.68 18.67
C GLU A 280 -5.23 -10.13 19.06
N ALA A 281 -5.37 -10.40 20.37
CA ALA A 281 -5.72 -11.74 20.86
C ALA A 281 -7.09 -12.23 20.34
N ASP A 282 -8.05 -11.35 20.16
CA ASP A 282 -9.40 -11.70 19.68
C ASP A 282 -9.37 -12.13 18.20
N MET A 283 -8.37 -11.69 17.44
CA MET A 283 -8.17 -12.10 16.05
C MET A 283 -7.94 -13.60 15.89
N LEU A 284 -7.31 -14.24 16.90
CA LEU A 284 -7.03 -15.68 16.87
C LEU A 284 -8.29 -16.55 16.87
N ALA A 285 -9.46 -16.00 17.24
CA ALA A 285 -10.74 -16.71 17.16
C ALA A 285 -11.13 -17.07 15.72
N TYR A 286 -10.63 -16.32 14.72
CA TYR A 286 -10.86 -16.62 13.30
C TYR A 286 -9.97 -17.73 12.76
N VAL A 287 -8.87 -18.07 13.46
CA VAL A 287 -7.93 -19.11 13.02
C VAL A 287 -8.44 -20.48 13.48
N LYS A 288 -8.93 -21.27 12.54
CA LYS A 288 -9.49 -22.60 12.81
C LYS A 288 -8.48 -23.73 12.62
N ASN A 289 -7.55 -23.56 11.67
CA ASN A 289 -6.49 -24.52 11.37
C ASN A 289 -5.21 -24.08 12.09
N ARG A 290 -5.00 -24.61 13.29
CA ARG A 290 -3.81 -24.35 14.13
C ARG A 290 -2.75 -25.41 13.93
#